data_853da423c2687fc34a6a7baa663e695f
#
_entry.id   853da423c2687fc34a6a7baa663e695f
#
_cell.length_a   1.000
_cell.length_b   1.000
_cell.length_c   1.000
_cell.angle_alpha   90.00
_cell.angle_beta   90.00
_cell.angle_gamma   90.00
#
_symmetry.space_group_name_H-M   'P 1'
#
loop_
_entity.id
_entity.type
_entity.pdbx_description
1 polymer ?
#
loop_
_entity_poly.entity_id
_entity_poly.type
_entity_poly.pdbx_seq_one_letter_code
_entity_poly.pdbx_strand_id
1 'polypeptide(L)'
;FSASNAYVLSMLGEDYGSGLATYFVNAFEDLGGTVTSEQFPEGTSDFSAYIQNAINAGADVIFAPCATTYAAQIITQAASAGFDKPITAGDTWESSVILDAQKGTSVQVYCSTFFDENDDSGIAKEFVTGFKEWLNADSQKLTNNGGNDIVAAVSALGYDGYMVALEAIKAAGSTDGTAIRDALY
;
A
#
# COMPACT_ATOMS: atom_id res chain seq x y z
N PHE A 1 -1.73 -7.68 -17.00
CA PHE A 1 -2.71 -8.73 -16.71
C PHE A 1 -3.67 -9.00 -17.87
N SER A 2 -3.71 -8.11 -18.86
CA SER A 2 -4.70 -8.15 -19.95
C SER A 2 -6.15 -8.18 -19.42
N ALA A 3 -6.40 -7.52 -18.28
CA ALA A 3 -7.70 -7.46 -17.65
C ALA A 3 -8.63 -6.52 -18.43
N SER A 4 -9.87 -6.92 -18.63
CA SER A 4 -10.93 -6.12 -19.23
C SER A 4 -12.11 -5.87 -18.30
N ASN A 5 -12.19 -6.60 -17.20
CA ASN A 5 -13.23 -6.48 -16.20
C ASN A 5 -12.62 -6.44 -14.81
N ALA A 6 -12.75 -5.31 -14.12
CA ALA A 6 -12.21 -5.12 -12.78
C ALA A 6 -13.32 -5.06 -11.72
N TYR A 7 -12.99 -5.58 -10.54
CA TYR A 7 -13.80 -5.40 -9.34
C TYR A 7 -13.03 -4.53 -8.35
N VAL A 8 -13.63 -3.43 -7.92
CA VAL A 8 -13.02 -2.48 -6.97
C VAL A 8 -13.69 -2.63 -5.61
N LEU A 9 -12.89 -2.84 -4.58
CA LEU A 9 -13.35 -3.02 -3.21
C LEU A 9 -12.63 -2.06 -2.27
N SER A 10 -13.28 -0.99 -1.83
CA SER A 10 -12.70 0.02 -0.94
C SER A 10 -13.46 0.13 0.39
N MET A 11 -12.81 0.71 1.40
CA MET A 11 -13.48 0.97 2.67
C MET A 11 -14.35 2.22 2.60
N LEU A 12 -15.57 2.13 3.10
CA LEU A 12 -16.51 3.25 3.14
C LEU A 12 -16.01 4.33 4.12
N GLY A 13 -15.96 5.58 3.65
CA GLY A 13 -15.58 6.73 4.47
C GLY A 13 -14.08 6.89 4.73
N GLU A 14 -13.23 6.15 4.00
CA GLU A 14 -11.78 6.26 4.08
C GLU A 14 -11.27 6.97 2.82
N ASP A 15 -10.61 8.13 3.01
CA ASP A 15 -10.25 9.04 1.92
C ASP A 15 -9.19 8.44 0.98
N TYR A 16 -8.18 7.75 1.53
CA TYR A 16 -7.10 7.15 0.74
C TYR A 16 -7.64 6.10 -0.25
N GLY A 17 -8.37 5.10 0.24
CA GLY A 17 -8.89 4.02 -0.59
C GLY A 17 -9.98 4.50 -1.55
N SER A 18 -10.86 5.42 -1.11
CA SER A 18 -11.89 6.01 -1.98
C SER A 18 -11.29 6.86 -3.10
N GLY A 19 -10.22 7.61 -2.79
CA GLY A 19 -9.48 8.38 -3.79
C GLY A 19 -8.83 7.47 -4.84
N LEU A 20 -8.06 6.48 -4.40
CA LEU A 20 -7.43 5.50 -5.30
C LEU A 20 -8.44 4.71 -6.12
N ALA A 21 -9.56 4.28 -5.51
CA ALA A 21 -10.65 3.60 -6.22
C ALA A 21 -11.20 4.47 -7.34
N THR A 22 -11.45 5.76 -7.08
CA THR A 22 -11.96 6.70 -8.08
C THR A 22 -10.98 6.86 -9.26
N TYR A 23 -9.68 7.06 -8.97
CA TYR A 23 -8.68 7.18 -10.03
C TYR A 23 -8.53 5.89 -10.84
N PHE A 24 -8.54 4.74 -10.18
CA PHE A 24 -8.48 3.45 -10.85
C PHE A 24 -9.68 3.22 -11.78
N VAL A 25 -10.90 3.46 -11.29
CA VAL A 25 -12.13 3.31 -12.08
C VAL A 25 -12.05 4.17 -13.35
N ASN A 26 -11.77 5.46 -13.19
CA ASN A 26 -11.70 6.38 -14.33
C ASN A 26 -10.65 5.92 -15.36
N ALA A 27 -9.44 5.60 -14.91
CA ALA A 27 -8.37 5.17 -15.80
C ALA A 27 -8.67 3.83 -16.49
N PHE A 28 -9.28 2.89 -15.78
CA PHE A 28 -9.61 1.57 -16.32
C PHE A 28 -10.72 1.65 -17.38
N GLU A 29 -11.75 2.47 -17.13
CA GLU A 29 -12.84 2.73 -18.08
C GLU A 29 -12.37 3.53 -19.29
N ASP A 30 -11.50 4.53 -19.12
CA ASP A 30 -10.88 5.28 -20.21
C ASP A 30 -10.06 4.37 -21.14
N LEU A 31 -9.51 3.29 -20.63
CA LEU A 31 -8.82 2.25 -21.41
C LEU A 31 -9.78 1.23 -22.06
N GLY A 32 -11.09 1.41 -21.89
CA GLY A 32 -12.12 0.55 -22.48
C GLY A 32 -12.48 -0.67 -21.64
N GLY A 33 -12.04 -0.75 -20.39
CA GLY A 33 -12.45 -1.78 -19.44
C GLY A 33 -13.81 -1.52 -18.80
N THR A 34 -14.31 -2.49 -18.08
CA THR A 34 -15.54 -2.37 -17.28
C THR A 34 -15.19 -2.54 -15.79
N VAL A 35 -15.90 -1.81 -14.93
CA VAL A 35 -15.65 -1.85 -13.49
C VAL A 35 -16.95 -2.09 -12.71
N THR A 36 -16.88 -3.02 -11.75
CA THR A 36 -17.88 -3.16 -10.69
C THR A 36 -17.24 -2.69 -9.39
N SER A 37 -17.84 -1.72 -8.69
CA SER A 37 -17.32 -1.17 -7.45
C SER A 37 -18.26 -1.45 -6.29
N GLU A 38 -17.69 -1.89 -5.18
CA GLU A 38 -18.38 -2.02 -3.89
C GLU A 38 -17.53 -1.41 -2.76
N GLN A 39 -18.21 -1.04 -1.68
CA GLN A 39 -17.55 -0.53 -0.47
C GLN A 39 -17.96 -1.39 0.73
N PHE A 40 -17.00 -1.63 1.63
CA PHE A 40 -17.23 -2.31 2.88
C PHE A 40 -17.14 -1.34 4.07
N PRO A 41 -17.95 -1.51 5.13
CA PRO A 41 -17.87 -0.69 6.33
C PRO A 41 -16.61 -1.02 7.15
N GLU A 42 -16.17 -0.03 7.94
CA GLU A 42 -15.13 -0.25 8.95
C GLU A 42 -15.47 -1.41 9.89
N GLY A 43 -14.46 -2.18 10.28
CA GLY A 43 -14.63 -3.37 11.14
C GLY A 43 -15.11 -4.62 10.41
N THR A 44 -15.27 -4.59 9.07
CA THR A 44 -15.59 -5.79 8.31
C THR A 44 -14.50 -6.85 8.48
N SER A 45 -14.89 -8.08 8.77
CA SER A 45 -14.00 -9.23 8.89
C SER A 45 -14.38 -10.40 7.97
N ASP A 46 -15.57 -10.39 7.42
CA ASP A 46 -16.05 -11.36 6.44
C ASP A 46 -16.20 -10.69 5.07
N PHE A 47 -15.35 -11.08 4.14
CA PHE A 47 -15.30 -10.59 2.76
C PHE A 47 -15.88 -11.59 1.76
N SER A 48 -16.39 -12.72 2.23
CA SER A 48 -16.84 -13.83 1.37
C SER A 48 -17.90 -13.38 0.33
N ALA A 49 -18.84 -12.53 0.75
CA ALA A 49 -19.87 -12.01 -0.16
C ALA A 49 -19.28 -11.11 -1.26
N TYR A 50 -18.36 -10.22 -0.91
CA TYR A 50 -17.67 -9.34 -1.87
C TYR A 50 -16.85 -10.14 -2.89
N ILE A 51 -16.10 -11.14 -2.41
CA ILE A 51 -15.32 -12.02 -3.27
C ILE A 51 -16.22 -12.82 -4.19
N GLN A 52 -17.35 -13.34 -3.67
CA GLN A 52 -18.32 -14.03 -4.51
C GLN A 52 -18.95 -13.09 -5.55
N ASN A 53 -19.19 -11.83 -5.21
CA ASN A 53 -19.66 -10.83 -6.16
C ASN A 53 -18.62 -10.56 -7.26
N ALA A 54 -17.33 -10.48 -6.91
CA ALA A 54 -16.26 -10.35 -7.89
C ALA A 54 -16.21 -11.55 -8.86
N ILE A 55 -16.34 -12.78 -8.32
CA ILE A 55 -16.40 -14.01 -9.12
C ILE A 55 -17.62 -13.98 -10.06
N ASN A 56 -18.79 -13.64 -9.54
CA ASN A 56 -20.04 -13.58 -10.30
C ASN A 56 -20.03 -12.49 -11.38
N ALA A 57 -19.34 -11.39 -11.13
CA ALA A 57 -19.09 -10.32 -12.11
C ALA A 57 -18.10 -10.73 -13.20
N GLY A 58 -17.42 -11.87 -13.06
CA GLY A 58 -16.38 -12.32 -13.97
C GLY A 58 -15.13 -11.43 -13.94
N ALA A 59 -14.75 -10.96 -12.76
CA ALA A 59 -13.61 -10.06 -12.60
C ALA A 59 -12.29 -10.74 -13.01
N ASP A 60 -11.54 -10.07 -13.86
CA ASP A 60 -10.17 -10.45 -14.25
C ASP A 60 -9.12 -9.99 -13.23
N VAL A 61 -9.50 -9.01 -12.40
CA VAL A 61 -8.67 -8.43 -11.36
C VAL A 61 -9.54 -7.84 -10.24
N ILE A 62 -9.10 -7.97 -9.00
CA ILE A 62 -9.63 -7.18 -7.88
C ILE A 62 -8.65 -6.04 -7.59
N PHE A 63 -9.13 -4.81 -7.49
CA PHE A 63 -8.40 -3.67 -6.94
C PHE A 63 -8.95 -3.34 -5.55
N ALA A 64 -8.13 -3.54 -4.51
CA ALA A 64 -8.56 -3.40 -3.12
C ALA A 64 -7.67 -2.41 -2.34
N PRO A 65 -7.77 -1.10 -2.59
CA PRO A 65 -6.97 -0.08 -1.91
C PRO A 65 -7.47 0.12 -0.47
N CYS A 66 -6.98 -0.70 0.45
CA CYS A 66 -7.37 -0.65 1.86
C CYS A 66 -6.17 -0.98 2.77
N ALA A 67 -6.34 -0.80 4.08
CA ALA A 67 -5.32 -1.11 5.07
C ALA A 67 -4.93 -2.59 5.09
N THR A 68 -3.69 -2.90 5.48
CA THR A 68 -3.12 -4.25 5.52
C THR A 68 -3.93 -5.24 6.36
N THR A 69 -4.62 -4.77 7.40
CA THR A 69 -5.49 -5.59 8.25
C THR A 69 -6.68 -6.19 7.49
N TYR A 70 -7.27 -5.44 6.57
CA TYR A 70 -8.33 -5.94 5.68
C TYR A 70 -7.75 -6.74 4.52
N ALA A 71 -6.63 -6.30 3.98
CA ALA A 71 -5.92 -6.94 2.88
C ALA A 71 -5.64 -8.42 3.16
N ALA A 72 -5.08 -8.75 4.33
CA ALA A 72 -4.79 -10.13 4.71
C ALA A 72 -6.05 -11.01 4.74
N GLN A 73 -7.18 -10.46 5.19
CA GLN A 73 -8.47 -11.16 5.21
C GLN A 73 -9.04 -11.34 3.80
N ILE A 74 -8.97 -10.32 2.95
CA ILE A 74 -9.40 -10.39 1.55
C ILE A 74 -8.60 -11.48 0.81
N ILE A 75 -7.27 -11.48 0.93
CA ILE A 75 -6.38 -12.46 0.28
C ILE A 75 -6.72 -13.88 0.73
N THR A 76 -6.81 -14.10 2.04
CA THR A 76 -7.09 -15.43 2.62
C THR A 76 -8.46 -15.95 2.21
N GLN A 77 -9.48 -15.08 2.21
CA GLN A 77 -10.85 -15.47 1.83
C GLN A 77 -10.99 -15.62 0.33
N ALA A 78 -10.29 -14.82 -0.49
CA ALA A 78 -10.23 -15.01 -1.94
C ALA A 78 -9.62 -16.37 -2.30
N ALA A 79 -8.52 -16.74 -1.65
CA ALA A 79 -7.91 -18.05 -1.82
C ALA A 79 -8.88 -19.19 -1.45
N SER A 80 -9.59 -19.03 -0.32
CA SER A 80 -10.58 -20.01 0.16
C SER A 80 -11.79 -20.16 -0.77
N ALA A 81 -12.18 -19.07 -1.44
CA ALA A 81 -13.26 -19.06 -2.43
C ALA A 81 -12.83 -19.57 -3.82
N GLY A 82 -11.54 -19.85 -4.01
CA GLY A 82 -10.99 -20.29 -5.30
C GLY A 82 -10.84 -19.16 -6.33
N PHE A 83 -10.76 -17.91 -5.89
CA PHE A 83 -10.44 -16.79 -6.78
C PHE A 83 -8.99 -16.92 -7.23
N ASP A 84 -8.77 -17.07 -8.51
CA ASP A 84 -7.47 -17.37 -9.14
C ASP A 84 -6.88 -16.21 -9.95
N LYS A 85 -7.51 -15.04 -9.90
CA LYS A 85 -7.09 -13.85 -10.61
C LYS A 85 -6.24 -12.93 -9.69
N PRO A 86 -5.47 -11.99 -10.28
CA PRO A 86 -4.70 -11.05 -9.51
C PRO A 86 -5.55 -10.19 -8.56
N ILE A 87 -5.01 -9.92 -7.37
CA ILE A 87 -5.48 -8.87 -6.48
C ILE A 87 -4.42 -7.78 -6.44
N THR A 88 -4.83 -6.54 -6.66
CA THR A 88 -3.94 -5.39 -6.73
C THR A 88 -4.35 -4.31 -5.74
N ALA A 89 -3.40 -3.52 -5.29
CA ALA A 89 -3.65 -2.41 -4.36
C ALA A 89 -2.64 -1.28 -4.50
N GLY A 90 -2.75 -0.28 -3.65
CA GLY A 90 -1.78 0.80 -3.49
C GLY A 90 -0.59 0.40 -2.62
N ASP A 91 0.22 1.39 -2.31
CA ASP A 91 1.48 1.29 -1.55
C ASP A 91 1.32 0.77 -0.12
N THR A 92 0.14 0.91 0.49
CA THR A 92 -0.14 0.36 1.82
C THR A 92 0.00 -1.17 1.91
N TRP A 93 -0.01 -1.86 0.77
CA TRP A 93 0.18 -3.32 0.72
C TRP A 93 1.66 -3.74 0.65
N GLU A 94 2.58 -2.82 0.62
CA GLU A 94 4.02 -3.11 0.75
C GLU A 94 4.35 -3.51 2.20
N SER A 95 4.04 -4.75 2.56
CA SER A 95 4.14 -5.25 3.93
C SER A 95 4.38 -6.76 3.97
N SER A 96 5.15 -7.22 4.96
CA SER A 96 5.31 -8.65 5.25
C SER A 96 3.99 -9.35 5.57
N VAL A 97 3.02 -8.63 6.13
CA VAL A 97 1.66 -9.15 6.40
C VAL A 97 0.99 -9.66 5.12
N ILE A 98 1.19 -8.96 4.01
CA ILE A 98 0.65 -9.34 2.69
C ILE A 98 1.34 -10.59 2.17
N LEU A 99 2.67 -10.66 2.28
CA LEU A 99 3.45 -11.82 1.87
C LEU A 99 3.05 -13.07 2.67
N ASP A 100 2.85 -12.91 3.98
CA ASP A 100 2.41 -14.00 4.86
C ASP A 100 0.98 -14.46 4.53
N ALA A 101 0.06 -13.54 4.26
CA ALA A 101 -1.31 -13.87 3.85
C ALA A 101 -1.38 -14.59 2.50
N GLN A 102 -0.47 -14.26 1.58
CA GLN A 102 -0.38 -14.90 0.27
C GLN A 102 0.27 -16.28 0.33
N LYS A 103 1.13 -16.52 1.33
CA LYS A 103 1.96 -17.73 1.42
C LYS A 103 1.13 -19.01 1.42
N GLY A 104 1.43 -19.90 0.49
CA GLY A 104 0.71 -21.18 0.36
C GLY A 104 -0.64 -21.08 -0.37
N THR A 105 -0.99 -19.91 -0.90
CA THR A 105 -2.18 -19.71 -1.74
C THR A 105 -1.79 -19.66 -3.23
N SER A 106 -2.79 -19.76 -4.12
CA SER A 106 -2.64 -19.52 -5.56
C SER A 106 -2.89 -18.06 -5.97
N VAL A 107 -3.32 -17.22 -5.04
CA VAL A 107 -3.64 -15.81 -5.30
C VAL A 107 -2.36 -15.03 -5.58
N GLN A 108 -2.34 -14.29 -6.69
CA GLN A 108 -1.25 -13.39 -7.03
C GLN A 108 -1.59 -11.99 -6.53
N VAL A 109 -0.69 -11.40 -5.75
CA VAL A 109 -0.89 -10.08 -5.15
C VAL A 109 0.15 -9.10 -5.69
N TYR A 110 -0.29 -7.89 -6.02
CA TYR A 110 0.55 -6.82 -6.52
C TYR A 110 0.20 -5.51 -5.83
N CYS A 111 1.17 -4.68 -5.57
CA CYS A 111 0.95 -3.31 -5.11
C CYS A 111 1.79 -2.32 -5.92
N SER A 112 1.32 -1.10 -6.00
CA SER A 112 2.16 0.00 -6.46
C SER A 112 3.09 0.43 -5.34
N THR A 113 4.30 0.85 -5.68
CA THR A 113 5.22 1.49 -4.74
C THR A 113 5.88 2.68 -5.43
N PHE A 114 6.40 3.62 -4.65
CA PHE A 114 7.12 4.80 -5.11
C PHE A 114 8.58 4.79 -4.66
N PHE A 115 9.03 3.71 -4.02
CA PHE A 115 10.39 3.54 -3.55
C PHE A 115 10.90 2.13 -3.83
N ASP A 116 12.15 2.03 -4.28
CA ASP A 116 12.85 0.76 -4.47
C ASP A 116 14.08 0.72 -3.55
N GLU A 117 14.08 -0.19 -2.57
CA GLU A 117 15.22 -0.35 -1.66
C GLU A 117 16.51 -0.81 -2.37
N ASN A 118 16.41 -1.26 -3.62
CA ASN A 118 17.55 -1.65 -4.45
C ASN A 118 18.06 -0.49 -5.32
N ASP A 119 17.47 0.70 -5.21
CA ASP A 119 18.01 1.88 -5.89
C ASP A 119 19.41 2.20 -5.32
N ASP A 120 20.41 2.00 -6.18
CA ASP A 120 21.83 2.13 -5.84
C ASP A 120 22.35 3.57 -6.06
N SER A 121 21.46 4.53 -6.24
CA SER A 121 21.78 5.91 -6.55
C SER A 121 21.68 6.85 -5.34
N GLY A 122 22.67 7.74 -5.20
CA GLY A 122 22.65 8.94 -4.37
C GLY A 122 22.12 8.75 -2.95
N ILE A 123 21.16 9.60 -2.57
CA ILE A 123 20.57 9.66 -1.22
C ILE A 123 19.79 8.38 -0.87
N ALA A 124 19.16 7.73 -1.84
CA ALA A 124 18.43 6.49 -1.61
C ALA A 124 19.36 5.40 -1.05
N LYS A 125 20.53 5.21 -1.65
CA LYS A 125 21.53 4.25 -1.19
C LYS A 125 22.04 4.56 0.23
N GLU A 126 22.32 5.83 0.51
CA GLU A 126 22.79 6.25 1.84
C GLU A 126 21.72 5.97 2.91
N PHE A 127 20.47 6.32 2.62
CA PHE A 127 19.34 6.06 3.51
C PHE A 127 19.17 4.56 3.77
N VAL A 128 19.07 3.75 2.71
CA VAL A 128 18.86 2.28 2.82
C VAL A 128 19.99 1.64 3.64
N THR A 129 21.24 1.99 3.35
CA THR A 129 22.39 1.45 4.06
C THR A 129 22.33 1.80 5.55
N GLY A 130 22.15 3.08 5.89
CA GLY A 130 22.09 3.52 7.28
C GLY A 130 20.89 2.97 8.03
N PHE A 131 19.73 2.85 7.37
CA PHE A 131 18.53 2.29 7.98
C PHE A 131 18.67 0.79 8.27
N LYS A 132 19.25 0.01 7.35
CA LYS A 132 19.53 -1.42 7.56
C LYS A 132 20.57 -1.62 8.69
N GLU A 133 21.63 -0.82 8.73
CA GLU A 133 22.58 -0.84 9.84
C GLU A 133 21.89 -0.55 11.18
N TRP A 134 21.03 0.47 11.23
CA TRP A 134 20.28 0.82 12.43
C TRP A 134 19.30 -0.27 12.88
N LEU A 135 18.62 -0.95 11.94
CA LEU A 135 17.75 -2.08 12.24
C LEU A 135 18.53 -3.27 12.80
N ASN A 136 19.64 -3.62 12.14
CA ASN A 136 20.45 -4.79 12.49
C ASN A 136 21.25 -4.60 13.79
N ALA A 137 21.37 -3.39 14.30
CA ALA A 137 22.04 -3.11 15.58
C ALA A 137 21.24 -3.56 16.82
N ASP A 138 19.93 -3.89 16.66
CA ASP A 138 19.06 -4.24 17.77
C ASP A 138 17.94 -5.19 17.32
N SER A 139 17.88 -6.37 17.92
CA SER A 139 16.87 -7.39 17.59
C SER A 139 15.42 -6.93 17.81
N GLN A 140 15.19 -6.00 18.73
CA GLN A 140 13.86 -5.44 18.94
C GLN A 140 13.43 -4.56 17.76
N LYS A 141 14.35 -3.81 17.16
CA LYS A 141 14.09 -3.02 15.96
C LYS A 141 13.71 -3.92 14.78
N LEU A 142 14.46 -4.99 14.57
CA LEU A 142 14.12 -6.00 13.55
C LEU A 142 12.74 -6.61 13.80
N THR A 143 12.43 -6.98 15.04
CA THR A 143 11.11 -7.52 15.40
C THR A 143 10.00 -6.51 15.07
N ASN A 144 10.20 -5.25 15.39
CA ASN A 144 9.24 -4.18 15.09
C ASN A 144 9.10 -3.92 13.58
N ASN A 145 10.12 -4.23 12.79
CA ASN A 145 10.12 -4.14 11.32
C ASN A 145 9.65 -5.44 10.64
N GLY A 146 8.89 -6.27 11.33
CA GLY A 146 8.37 -7.53 10.76
C GLY A 146 9.39 -8.68 10.74
N GLY A 147 10.46 -8.60 11.54
CA GLY A 147 11.47 -9.66 11.69
C GLY A 147 12.54 -9.70 10.60
N ASN A 148 12.64 -8.67 9.78
CA ASN A 148 13.60 -8.54 8.68
C ASN A 148 14.09 -7.09 8.56
N ASP A 149 15.03 -6.84 7.65
CA ASP A 149 15.61 -5.51 7.38
C ASP A 149 15.16 -4.90 6.04
N ILE A 150 14.02 -5.32 5.51
CA ILE A 150 13.41 -4.73 4.32
C ILE A 150 13.02 -3.28 4.62
N VAL A 151 13.34 -2.40 3.68
CA VAL A 151 13.05 -0.97 3.78
C VAL A 151 11.81 -0.66 2.95
N ALA A 152 10.65 -0.57 3.61
CA ALA A 152 9.40 -0.22 2.94
C ALA A 152 9.35 1.27 2.53
N ALA A 153 8.57 1.57 1.49
CA ALA A 153 8.38 2.94 0.99
C ALA A 153 7.96 3.95 2.07
N VAL A 154 7.13 3.52 3.03
CA VAL A 154 6.71 4.38 4.16
C VAL A 154 7.88 4.78 5.08
N SER A 155 8.93 3.96 5.17
CA SER A 155 10.14 4.32 5.92
C SER A 155 10.93 5.42 5.21
N ALA A 156 11.01 5.37 3.88
CA ALA A 156 11.61 6.44 3.06
C ALA A 156 10.82 7.74 3.18
N LEU A 157 9.48 7.69 3.12
CA LEU A 157 8.62 8.86 3.35
C LEU A 157 8.82 9.49 4.73
N GLY A 158 8.95 8.67 5.77
CA GLY A 158 9.23 9.14 7.11
C GLY A 158 10.57 9.89 7.20
N TYR A 159 11.60 9.36 6.55
CA TYR A 159 12.91 10.02 6.43
C TYR A 159 12.82 11.34 5.67
N ASP A 160 12.18 11.34 4.50
CA ASP A 160 12.02 12.54 3.68
C ASP A 160 11.22 13.62 4.42
N GLY A 161 10.13 13.24 5.10
CA GLY A 161 9.35 14.16 5.92
C GLY A 161 10.17 14.81 7.04
N TYR A 162 11.03 14.03 7.69
CA TYR A 162 11.96 14.56 8.69
C TYR A 162 12.98 15.53 8.06
N MET A 163 13.56 15.16 6.91
CA MET A 163 14.56 16.00 6.24
C MET A 163 13.97 17.32 5.74
N VAL A 164 12.75 17.27 5.16
CA VAL A 164 12.02 18.49 4.75
C VAL A 164 11.75 19.41 5.95
N ALA A 165 11.28 18.84 7.07
CA ALA A 165 11.06 19.62 8.28
C ALA A 165 12.35 20.23 8.83
N LEU A 166 13.44 19.47 8.82
CA LEU A 166 14.75 19.94 9.28
C LEU A 166 15.27 21.10 8.43
N GLU A 167 15.20 20.98 7.11
CA GLU A 167 15.64 22.05 6.20
C GLU A 167 14.75 23.31 6.33
N ALA A 168 13.43 23.14 6.50
CA ALA A 168 12.53 24.26 6.75
C ALA A 168 12.86 24.98 8.07
N ILE A 169 13.16 24.26 9.15
CA ILE A 169 13.59 24.85 10.43
C ILE A 169 14.90 25.60 10.27
N LYS A 170 15.88 25.05 9.55
CA LYS A 170 17.16 25.71 9.27
C LYS A 170 16.96 26.99 8.46
N ALA A 171 16.13 26.94 7.41
CA ALA A 171 15.84 28.09 6.57
C ALA A 171 15.08 29.20 7.33
N ALA A 172 14.13 28.82 8.19
CA ALA A 172 13.43 29.73 9.07
C ALA A 172 14.30 30.39 10.15
N GLY A 173 15.39 29.71 10.55
CA GLY A 173 16.20 30.13 11.71
C GLY A 173 15.41 30.17 13.01
N SER A 174 14.29 29.47 13.10
CA SER A 174 13.30 29.55 14.18
C SER A 174 12.54 28.23 14.33
N THR A 175 12.03 27.96 15.53
CA THR A 175 11.09 26.86 15.80
C THR A 175 9.62 27.35 15.83
N ASP A 176 9.35 28.61 15.47
CA ASP A 176 7.99 29.13 15.32
C ASP A 176 7.30 28.48 14.12
N GLY A 177 6.08 27.94 14.33
CA GLY A 177 5.37 27.18 13.31
C GLY A 177 5.01 28.01 12.06
N THR A 178 4.75 29.32 12.22
CA THR A 178 4.47 30.21 11.09
C THR A 178 5.72 30.45 10.27
N ALA A 179 6.86 30.69 10.92
CA ALA A 179 8.14 30.89 10.25
C ALA A 179 8.58 29.63 9.49
N ILE A 180 8.39 28.42 10.08
CA ILE A 180 8.68 27.15 9.43
C ILE A 180 7.79 26.93 8.21
N ARG A 181 6.48 27.17 8.34
CA ARG A 181 5.54 27.08 7.22
C ARG A 181 5.97 28.00 6.06
N ASP A 182 6.30 29.24 6.37
CA ASP A 182 6.67 30.24 5.35
C ASP A 182 8.00 29.89 4.68
N ALA A 183 8.88 29.13 5.34
CA ALA A 183 10.14 28.63 4.80
C ALA A 183 9.98 27.38 3.91
N LEU A 184 8.79 26.78 3.84
CA LEU A 184 8.50 25.65 2.94
C LEU A 184 8.12 26.11 1.51
N TYR A 185 7.91 27.42 1.31
CA TYR A 185 7.55 28.04 0.04
C TYR A 185 8.66 28.95 -0.47
#